data_4917910887bdbf2d470b53942c25c486
#
_entry.id   4917910887bdbf2d470b53942c25c486
#
_cell.length_a   1.000
_cell.length_b   1.000
_cell.length_c   1.000
_cell.angle_alpha   90.00
_cell.angle_beta   90.00
_cell.angle_gamma   90.00
#
_symmetry.space_group_name_H-M   'P 1'
#
loop_
_entity.id
_entity.type
_entity.pdbx_description
1 polymer ?
#
loop_
_entity_poly.entity_id
_entity_poly.type
_entity_poly.pdbx_seq_one_letter_code
_entity_poly.pdbx_strand_id
1 'polypeptide(L)'
;IMGTTVHKKLGNVSVKLAIAFLVGSGAGTFVGGAINKGLYNADPLLSEMFISTIYAVLLGFLGFYALFDFLKATRGTQADSGDAHGGTAGMTGLSVKLQSLNVPPMITFDEDLVPGGRRISGWIVAAGGVVVGMLAAIMGVGGGFVTFPMFVYIFGVSSMTTVGTDILQIIFTAGLASVGQYAIYGYVFYTLAVGMLLGSLLGIQVGA
;
A
#
# COMPACT_ATOMS: atom_id res chain seq x y z
N ILE A 1 0.57 8.85 13.38
CA ILE A 1 1.58 9.92 13.55
C ILE A 1 2.75 9.42 14.39
N MET A 2 2.53 8.83 15.59
CA MET A 2 3.62 8.30 16.42
C MET A 2 4.47 7.24 15.69
N GLY A 3 3.85 6.24 15.06
CA GLY A 3 4.56 5.22 14.31
C GLY A 3 5.46 5.78 13.20
N THR A 4 4.96 6.75 12.42
CA THR A 4 5.74 7.41 11.37
C THR A 4 6.97 8.14 11.91
N THR A 5 6.84 8.77 13.09
CA THR A 5 7.95 9.50 13.72
C THR A 5 9.06 8.54 14.18
N VAL A 6 8.67 7.37 14.70
CA VAL A 6 9.62 6.34 15.11
C VAL A 6 10.33 5.76 13.89
N HIS A 7 9.58 5.35 12.86
CA HIS A 7 10.17 4.81 11.62
C HIS A 7 11.05 5.84 10.90
N LYS A 8 10.70 7.12 10.93
CA LYS A 8 11.54 8.19 10.36
C LYS A 8 12.87 8.34 11.11
N LYS A 9 12.86 8.25 12.44
CA LYS A 9 14.09 8.28 13.25
C LYS A 9 15.00 7.08 13.00
N LEU A 10 14.42 5.95 12.61
CA LEU A 10 15.15 4.73 12.28
C LEU A 10 15.62 4.68 10.82
N GLY A 11 15.44 5.75 10.03
CA GLY A 11 15.79 5.77 8.60
C GLY A 11 14.85 4.98 7.68
N ASN A 12 13.84 4.33 8.22
CA ASN A 12 12.95 3.40 7.49
C ASN A 12 11.81 4.11 6.73
N VAL A 13 11.96 5.38 6.38
CA VAL A 13 10.92 6.14 5.65
C VAL A 13 11.52 6.82 4.43
N SER A 14 11.17 6.37 3.25
CA SER A 14 11.50 7.06 2.01
C SER A 14 10.42 8.07 1.64
N VAL A 15 10.63 9.34 2.03
CA VAL A 15 9.69 10.44 1.76
C VAL A 15 9.48 10.64 0.26
N LYS A 16 10.52 10.49 -0.55
CA LYS A 16 10.44 10.62 -2.01
C LYS A 16 9.54 9.55 -2.62
N LEU A 17 9.69 8.32 -2.15
CA LEU A 17 8.86 7.18 -2.56
C LEU A 17 7.40 7.40 -2.14
N ALA A 18 7.18 7.85 -0.89
CA ALA A 18 5.84 8.17 -0.38
C ALA A 18 5.14 9.26 -1.21
N ILE A 19 5.83 10.34 -1.56
CA ILE A 19 5.25 11.44 -2.35
C ILE A 19 4.88 10.98 -3.76
N ALA A 20 5.77 10.26 -4.45
CA ALA A 20 5.48 9.77 -5.80
C ALA A 20 4.28 8.82 -5.79
N PHE A 21 4.23 7.92 -4.82
CA PHE A 21 3.10 7.00 -4.65
C PHE A 21 1.82 7.74 -4.26
N LEU A 22 1.90 8.75 -3.38
CA LEU A 22 0.77 9.57 -2.94
C LEU A 22 0.11 10.33 -4.11
N VAL A 23 0.91 10.90 -5.01
CA VAL A 23 0.38 11.58 -6.20
C VAL A 23 -0.40 10.59 -7.07
N GLY A 24 0.15 9.40 -7.28
CA GLY A 24 -0.54 8.34 -8.02
C GLY A 24 -1.79 7.84 -7.30
N SER A 25 -1.68 7.50 -6.02
CA SER A 25 -2.80 6.96 -5.25
C SER A 25 -3.92 7.97 -5.04
N GLY A 26 -3.59 9.25 -4.89
CA GLY A 26 -4.57 10.33 -4.87
C GLY A 26 -5.38 10.40 -6.16
N ALA A 27 -4.71 10.43 -7.31
CA ALA A 27 -5.39 10.39 -8.61
C ALA A 27 -6.24 9.12 -8.78
N GLY A 28 -5.67 7.96 -8.42
CA GLY A 28 -6.37 6.68 -8.45
C GLY A 28 -7.62 6.65 -7.58
N THR A 29 -7.56 7.24 -6.39
CA THR A 29 -8.70 7.33 -5.46
C THR A 29 -9.86 8.13 -6.06
N PHE A 30 -9.59 9.23 -6.73
CA PHE A 30 -10.65 9.99 -7.42
C PHE A 30 -11.28 9.21 -8.57
N VAL A 31 -10.46 8.53 -9.38
CA VAL A 31 -10.96 7.68 -10.48
C VAL A 31 -11.77 6.50 -9.94
N GLY A 32 -11.26 5.79 -8.94
CA GLY A 32 -11.96 4.67 -8.32
C GLY A 32 -13.27 5.08 -7.66
N GLY A 33 -13.30 6.23 -6.99
CA GLY A 33 -14.53 6.79 -6.41
C GLY A 33 -15.56 7.16 -7.46
N ALA A 34 -15.14 7.73 -8.60
CA ALA A 34 -16.02 8.04 -9.72
C ALA A 34 -16.61 6.78 -10.37
N ILE A 35 -15.79 5.73 -10.55
CA ILE A 35 -16.24 4.42 -11.05
C ILE A 35 -17.27 3.82 -10.09
N ASN A 36 -16.97 3.78 -8.79
CA ASN A 36 -17.87 3.22 -7.79
C ASN A 36 -19.21 3.96 -7.76
N LYS A 37 -19.19 5.31 -7.78
CA LYS A 37 -20.41 6.11 -7.85
C LYS A 37 -21.20 5.86 -9.14
N GLY A 38 -20.53 5.73 -10.28
CA GLY A 38 -21.16 5.42 -11.56
C GLY A 38 -21.87 4.10 -11.54
N LEU A 39 -21.22 3.05 -11.04
CA LEU A 39 -21.81 1.72 -10.89
C LEU A 39 -23.01 1.72 -9.92
N TYR A 40 -22.85 2.37 -8.77
CA TYR A 40 -23.92 2.45 -7.77
C TYR A 40 -25.16 3.18 -8.29
N ASN A 41 -24.98 4.25 -9.06
CA ASN A 41 -26.08 4.99 -9.67
C ASN A 41 -26.78 4.21 -10.80
N ALA A 42 -26.04 3.33 -11.49
CA ALA A 42 -26.61 2.50 -12.54
C ALA A 42 -27.44 1.34 -11.95
N ASP A 43 -26.88 0.61 -11.01
CA ASP A 43 -27.53 -0.47 -10.27
C ASP A 43 -26.73 -0.77 -8.99
N PRO A 44 -27.33 -0.57 -7.79
CA PRO A 44 -26.67 -0.87 -6.52
C PRO A 44 -26.22 -2.32 -6.40
N LEU A 45 -26.98 -3.28 -6.92
CA LEU A 45 -26.64 -4.71 -6.90
C LEU A 45 -25.40 -5.00 -7.77
N LEU A 46 -25.31 -4.36 -8.93
CA LEU A 46 -24.15 -4.48 -9.82
C LEU A 46 -22.88 -3.96 -9.12
N SER A 47 -23.00 -2.84 -8.41
CA SER A 47 -21.89 -2.28 -7.63
C SER A 47 -21.40 -3.24 -6.53
N GLU A 48 -22.32 -3.85 -5.77
CA GLU A 48 -21.97 -4.82 -4.73
C GLU A 48 -21.31 -6.08 -5.31
N MET A 49 -21.84 -6.60 -6.40
CA MET A 49 -21.24 -7.76 -7.10
C MET A 49 -19.85 -7.45 -7.62
N PHE A 50 -19.66 -6.28 -8.20
CA PHE A 50 -18.35 -5.83 -8.72
C PHE A 50 -17.32 -5.71 -7.61
N ILE A 51 -17.65 -5.03 -6.51
CA ILE A 51 -16.78 -4.88 -5.34
C ILE A 51 -16.44 -6.27 -4.77
N SER A 52 -17.44 -7.12 -4.54
CA SER A 52 -17.24 -8.47 -3.99
C SER A 52 -16.35 -9.33 -4.88
N THR A 53 -16.49 -9.22 -6.20
CA THR A 53 -15.65 -9.94 -7.17
C THR A 53 -14.20 -9.46 -7.09
N ILE A 54 -13.97 -8.15 -7.04
CA ILE A 54 -12.62 -7.59 -6.89
C ILE A 54 -11.99 -8.09 -5.58
N TYR A 55 -12.75 -8.06 -4.47
CA TYR A 55 -12.29 -8.61 -3.20
C TYR A 55 -11.90 -10.07 -3.30
N ALA A 56 -12.77 -10.91 -3.85
CA ALA A 56 -12.54 -12.35 -3.97
C ALA A 56 -11.29 -12.65 -4.81
N VAL A 57 -11.13 -11.96 -5.94
CA VAL A 57 -9.98 -12.14 -6.84
C VAL A 57 -8.68 -11.67 -6.13
N LEU A 58 -8.72 -10.51 -5.49
CA LEU A 58 -7.54 -9.91 -4.90
C LEU A 58 -7.10 -10.65 -3.63
N LEU A 59 -8.03 -11.01 -2.75
CA LEU A 59 -7.74 -11.82 -1.56
C LEU A 59 -7.32 -13.24 -1.95
N GLY A 60 -7.93 -13.83 -2.97
CA GLY A 60 -7.54 -15.11 -3.52
C GLY A 60 -6.10 -15.09 -4.05
N PHE A 61 -5.76 -14.06 -4.82
CA PHE A 61 -4.40 -13.85 -5.33
C PHE A 61 -3.37 -13.69 -4.19
N LEU A 62 -3.66 -12.82 -3.23
CA LEU A 62 -2.78 -12.60 -2.08
C LEU A 62 -2.65 -13.85 -1.20
N GLY A 63 -3.75 -14.55 -0.96
CA GLY A 63 -3.75 -15.80 -0.19
C GLY A 63 -2.96 -16.90 -0.89
N PHE A 64 -3.15 -17.06 -2.21
CA PHE A 64 -2.36 -18.00 -3.00
C PHE A 64 -0.86 -17.66 -2.99
N TYR A 65 -0.54 -16.37 -3.14
CA TYR A 65 0.84 -15.92 -3.11
C TYR A 65 1.49 -16.16 -1.74
N ALA A 66 0.81 -15.82 -0.65
CA ALA A 66 1.29 -16.04 0.71
C ALA A 66 1.50 -17.54 0.99
N LEU A 67 0.59 -18.38 0.53
CA LEU A 67 0.70 -19.83 0.64
C LEU A 67 1.91 -20.37 -0.15
N PHE A 68 2.11 -19.87 -1.36
CA PHE A 68 3.24 -20.26 -2.20
C PHE A 68 4.59 -19.86 -1.57
N ASP A 69 4.66 -18.65 -1.02
CA ASP A 69 5.86 -18.14 -0.34
C ASP A 69 6.15 -18.96 0.94
N PHE A 70 5.13 -19.28 1.72
CA PHE A 70 5.23 -20.16 2.87
C PHE A 70 5.71 -21.57 2.50
N LEU A 71 5.14 -22.17 1.47
CA LEU A 71 5.54 -23.51 1.01
C LEU A 71 6.98 -23.52 0.48
N LYS A 72 7.41 -22.45 -0.18
CA LYS A 72 8.78 -22.29 -0.65
C LYS A 72 9.75 -22.13 0.53
N ALA A 73 9.40 -21.35 1.53
CA ALA A 73 10.19 -21.20 2.75
C ALA A 73 10.32 -22.53 3.52
N THR A 74 9.26 -23.32 3.57
CA THR A 74 9.25 -24.62 4.26
C THR A 74 10.05 -25.69 3.52
N ARG A 75 10.15 -25.61 2.18
CA ARG A 75 10.90 -26.55 1.34
C ARG A 75 12.39 -26.18 1.20
N GLY A 76 12.77 -24.96 1.47
CA GLY A 76 14.16 -24.51 1.50
C GLY A 76 14.80 -24.85 2.83
N THR A 77 15.32 -26.08 2.95
CA THR A 77 16.12 -26.55 4.07
C THR A 77 17.35 -25.65 4.25
N GLN A 78 17.46 -25.01 5.42
CA GLN A 78 18.70 -24.46 5.97
C GLN A 78 19.56 -23.57 5.06
N ALA A 79 19.13 -22.34 4.84
CA ALA A 79 20.07 -21.23 4.70
C ALA A 79 19.41 -19.98 5.28
N ASP A 80 19.98 -19.51 6.35
CA ASP A 80 19.72 -18.23 7.03
C ASP A 80 18.36 -18.07 7.74
N SER A 81 18.26 -18.71 8.90
CA SER A 81 17.29 -18.38 9.95
C SER A 81 17.70 -17.12 10.74
N GLY A 82 18.04 -16.04 10.05
CA GLY A 82 18.53 -14.80 10.68
C GLY A 82 17.70 -13.56 10.46
N ASP A 83 16.86 -13.46 9.43
CA ASP A 83 16.26 -12.19 9.09
C ASP A 83 14.79 -12.25 8.63
N ALA A 84 13.93 -12.76 9.50
CA ALA A 84 12.48 -12.63 9.29
C ALA A 84 11.97 -11.17 9.42
N HIS A 85 12.85 -10.23 9.83
CA HIS A 85 12.48 -8.83 10.07
C HIS A 85 13.35 -7.78 9.37
N GLY A 86 14.31 -8.15 8.53
CA GLY A 86 15.22 -7.18 7.89
C GLY A 86 15.84 -7.63 6.58
N GLY A 87 15.57 -8.86 6.14
CA GLY A 87 16.17 -9.40 4.93
C GLY A 87 15.56 -8.83 3.66
N THR A 88 16.41 -8.57 2.70
CA THR A 88 16.09 -8.37 1.27
C THR A 88 15.10 -9.46 0.83
N ALA A 89 13.81 -9.14 0.82
CA ALA A 89 12.82 -9.96 0.12
C ALA A 89 13.39 -10.28 -1.25
N GLY A 90 13.53 -11.54 -1.58
CA GLY A 90 14.25 -11.98 -2.77
C GLY A 90 13.77 -11.18 -3.97
N MET A 91 14.67 -10.46 -4.62
CA MET A 91 14.34 -9.60 -5.76
C MET A 91 13.60 -10.43 -6.79
N THR A 92 12.35 -10.15 -6.98
CA THR A 92 11.56 -10.77 -8.04
C THR A 92 12.13 -10.31 -9.39
N GLY A 93 12.17 -11.16 -10.40
CA GLY A 93 12.67 -10.78 -11.71
C GLY A 93 11.96 -9.54 -12.31
N LEU A 94 10.74 -9.26 -11.83
CA LEU A 94 9.99 -8.03 -12.15
C LEU A 94 10.62 -6.79 -11.51
N SER A 95 11.02 -6.84 -10.24
CA SER A 95 11.61 -5.69 -9.56
C SER A 95 12.95 -5.30 -10.20
N VAL A 96 13.76 -6.27 -10.61
CA VAL A 96 15.01 -6.02 -11.33
C VAL A 96 14.75 -5.33 -12.68
N LYS A 97 13.76 -5.79 -13.44
CA LYS A 97 13.39 -5.18 -14.73
C LYS A 97 12.85 -3.76 -14.56
N LEU A 98 12.03 -3.51 -13.53
CA LEU A 98 11.47 -2.18 -13.26
C LEU A 98 12.54 -1.19 -12.77
N GLN A 99 13.51 -1.66 -11.99
CA GLN A 99 14.64 -0.85 -11.54
C GLN A 99 15.65 -0.58 -12.66
N SER A 100 15.72 -1.41 -13.71
CA SER A 100 16.57 -1.17 -14.88
C SER A 100 16.01 -0.12 -15.84
N LEU A 101 14.73 0.25 -15.72
CA LEU A 101 14.10 1.30 -16.52
C LEU A 101 14.50 2.69 -16.00
N ASN A 102 15.47 3.31 -16.64
CA ASN A 102 16.01 4.63 -16.30
C ASN A 102 15.13 5.77 -16.88
N VAL A 103 13.91 5.93 -16.40
CA VAL A 103 13.03 7.04 -16.78
C VAL A 103 13.03 8.09 -15.68
N PRO A 104 13.52 9.32 -15.91
CA PRO A 104 13.48 10.39 -14.89
C PRO A 104 12.03 10.81 -14.58
N PRO A 105 11.70 11.19 -13.33
CA PRO A 105 12.57 11.32 -12.16
C PRO A 105 12.92 9.98 -11.50
N MET A 106 14.19 9.79 -11.17
CA MET A 106 14.66 8.61 -10.45
C MET A 106 14.57 8.86 -8.93
N ILE A 107 13.97 7.91 -8.22
CA ILE A 107 13.83 7.93 -6.77
C ILE A 107 14.78 6.90 -6.19
N THR A 108 15.63 7.34 -5.24
CA THR A 108 16.48 6.45 -4.44
C THR A 108 15.76 6.09 -3.15
N PHE A 109 15.86 4.82 -2.76
CA PHE A 109 15.32 4.27 -1.52
C PHE A 109 16.28 3.21 -0.95
N ASP A 110 16.03 2.77 0.28
CA ASP A 110 16.89 1.81 1.00
C ASP A 110 18.36 2.26 1.11
N GLU A 111 18.60 3.58 1.22
CA GLU A 111 19.96 4.15 1.32
C GLU A 111 20.70 3.65 2.56
N ASP A 112 19.96 3.33 3.63
CA ASP A 112 20.51 2.83 4.90
C ASP A 112 20.84 1.32 4.85
N LEU A 113 20.25 0.57 3.91
CA LEU A 113 20.43 -0.88 3.80
C LEU A 113 21.42 -1.30 2.70
N VAL A 114 21.50 -0.49 1.65
CA VAL A 114 22.37 -0.78 0.50
C VAL A 114 23.24 0.44 0.20
N PRO A 115 24.58 0.32 0.19
CA PRO A 115 25.46 1.41 -0.18
C PRO A 115 25.12 1.98 -1.56
N GLY A 116 24.71 3.26 -1.61
CA GLY A 116 24.26 3.93 -2.81
C GLY A 116 22.78 3.82 -3.11
N GLY A 117 22.01 3.12 -2.26
CA GLY A 117 20.54 2.97 -2.41
C GLY A 117 20.12 2.20 -3.65
N ARG A 118 18.84 1.88 -3.72
CA ARG A 118 18.19 1.35 -4.93
C ARG A 118 17.47 2.48 -5.66
N ARG A 119 17.36 2.38 -6.97
CA ARG A 119 16.74 3.41 -7.80
C ARG A 119 15.55 2.84 -8.57
N ILE A 120 14.45 3.59 -8.59
CA ILE A 120 13.26 3.27 -9.38
C ILE A 120 12.72 4.56 -10.01
N SER A 121 12.09 4.43 -11.17
CA SER A 121 11.42 5.55 -11.81
C SER A 121 10.20 6.00 -10.97
N GLY A 122 10.11 7.30 -10.70
CA GLY A 122 8.96 7.90 -10.01
C GLY A 122 7.64 7.70 -10.75
N TRP A 123 7.67 7.62 -12.08
CA TRP A 123 6.49 7.33 -12.89
C TRP A 123 5.95 5.93 -12.67
N ILE A 124 6.84 4.94 -12.50
CA ILE A 124 6.43 3.55 -12.21
C ILE A 124 5.79 3.47 -10.83
N VAL A 125 6.38 4.17 -9.85
CA VAL A 125 5.83 4.25 -8.49
C VAL A 125 4.46 4.96 -8.50
N ALA A 126 4.33 6.06 -9.23
CA ALA A 126 3.07 6.79 -9.38
C ALA A 126 2.01 5.93 -10.09
N ALA A 127 2.35 5.22 -11.16
CA ALA A 127 1.44 4.31 -11.85
C ALA A 127 0.95 3.18 -10.93
N GLY A 128 1.84 2.59 -10.12
CA GLY A 128 1.45 1.65 -9.06
C GLY A 128 0.52 2.28 -8.04
N GLY A 129 0.82 3.53 -7.64
CA GLY A 129 -0.05 4.32 -6.77
C GLY A 129 -1.46 4.49 -7.35
N VAL A 130 -1.59 4.80 -8.66
CA VAL A 130 -2.91 4.91 -9.32
C VAL A 130 -3.70 3.62 -9.20
N VAL A 131 -3.07 2.48 -9.48
CA VAL A 131 -3.74 1.17 -9.38
C VAL A 131 -4.20 0.89 -7.95
N VAL A 132 -3.31 1.09 -6.96
CA VAL A 132 -3.65 0.85 -5.56
C VAL A 132 -4.70 1.83 -5.06
N GLY A 133 -4.57 3.12 -5.40
CA GLY A 133 -5.55 4.14 -5.01
C GLY A 133 -6.94 3.87 -5.60
N MET A 134 -6.99 3.43 -6.86
CA MET A 134 -8.25 3.05 -7.51
C MET A 134 -8.90 1.84 -6.83
N LEU A 135 -8.14 0.77 -6.58
CA LEU A 135 -8.62 -0.40 -5.87
C LEU A 135 -9.07 -0.05 -4.45
N ALA A 136 -8.28 0.74 -3.72
CA ALA A 136 -8.60 1.20 -2.37
C ALA A 136 -9.91 1.99 -2.31
N ALA A 137 -10.15 2.85 -3.31
CA ALA A 137 -11.38 3.66 -3.38
C ALA A 137 -12.61 2.83 -3.75
N ILE A 138 -12.46 1.83 -4.63
CA ILE A 138 -13.56 0.92 -5.00
C ILE A 138 -13.93 0.04 -3.80
N MET A 139 -12.93 -0.50 -3.10
CA MET A 139 -13.13 -1.45 -2.02
C MET A 139 -13.42 -0.79 -0.66
N GLY A 140 -13.02 0.45 -0.46
CA GLY A 140 -13.21 1.17 0.81
C GLY A 140 -12.34 0.68 1.98
N VAL A 141 -11.32 -0.16 1.73
CA VAL A 141 -10.46 -0.78 2.79
C VAL A 141 -9.21 0.04 3.09
N GLY A 142 -8.92 1.05 2.29
CA GLY A 142 -7.60 1.69 2.31
C GLY A 142 -6.56 0.87 1.55
N GLY A 143 -5.48 1.53 1.11
CA GLY A 143 -4.50 0.91 0.20
C GLY A 143 -3.53 -0.06 0.85
N GLY A 144 -3.35 -0.03 2.17
CA GLY A 144 -2.20 -0.63 2.86
C GLY A 144 -1.98 -2.11 2.58
N PHE A 145 -3.04 -2.89 2.51
CA PHE A 145 -2.91 -4.34 2.27
C PHE A 145 -2.46 -4.70 0.83
N VAL A 146 -2.66 -3.80 -0.14
CA VAL A 146 -2.15 -3.94 -1.52
C VAL A 146 -0.79 -3.26 -1.67
N THR A 147 -0.59 -2.14 -0.96
CA THR A 147 0.66 -1.36 -1.01
C THR A 147 1.84 -2.19 -0.56
N PHE A 148 1.69 -2.93 0.55
CA PHE A 148 2.77 -3.73 1.09
C PHE A 148 3.32 -4.77 0.09
N PRO A 149 2.51 -5.69 -0.47
CA PRO A 149 3.01 -6.64 -1.46
C PRO A 149 3.50 -5.96 -2.74
N MET A 150 2.92 -4.85 -3.15
CA MET A 150 3.40 -4.10 -4.32
C MET A 150 4.79 -3.53 -4.10
N PHE A 151 5.05 -2.92 -2.95
CA PHE A 151 6.35 -2.34 -2.64
C PHE A 151 7.42 -3.42 -2.52
N VAL A 152 7.13 -4.50 -1.80
CA VAL A 152 8.09 -5.56 -1.56
C VAL A 152 8.38 -6.37 -2.83
N TYR A 153 7.33 -6.84 -3.52
CA TYR A 153 7.50 -7.81 -4.61
C TYR A 153 7.63 -7.19 -5.99
N ILE A 154 6.98 -6.04 -6.23
CA ILE A 154 7.01 -5.39 -7.55
C ILE A 154 8.12 -4.33 -7.59
N PHE A 155 8.20 -3.47 -6.59
CA PHE A 155 9.23 -2.42 -6.58
C PHE A 155 10.55 -2.88 -5.96
N GLY A 156 10.56 -3.98 -5.19
CA GLY A 156 11.76 -4.51 -4.53
C GLY A 156 12.24 -3.64 -3.37
N VAL A 157 11.32 -2.94 -2.70
CA VAL A 157 11.58 -2.14 -1.49
C VAL A 157 11.71 -3.08 -0.31
N SER A 158 12.62 -2.80 0.61
CA SER A 158 12.75 -3.58 1.84
C SER A 158 11.47 -3.52 2.69
N SER A 159 11.18 -4.58 3.43
CA SER A 159 9.97 -4.67 4.26
C SER A 159 9.91 -3.54 5.31
N MET A 160 11.05 -3.17 5.90
CA MET A 160 11.12 -2.10 6.90
C MET A 160 10.82 -0.73 6.30
N THR A 161 11.44 -0.39 5.17
CA THR A 161 11.17 0.85 4.44
C THR A 161 9.73 0.88 3.92
N THR A 162 9.20 -0.28 3.50
CA THR A 162 7.81 -0.40 3.07
C THR A 162 6.84 -0.04 4.19
N VAL A 163 6.97 -0.64 5.37
CA VAL A 163 6.09 -0.36 6.52
C VAL A 163 6.12 1.12 6.90
N GLY A 164 7.33 1.68 7.05
CA GLY A 164 7.47 3.10 7.43
C GLY A 164 6.91 4.06 6.39
N THR A 165 7.14 3.77 5.10
CA THR A 165 6.65 4.58 3.97
C THR A 165 5.14 4.45 3.79
N ASP A 166 4.58 3.25 3.97
CA ASP A 166 3.15 2.98 3.86
C ASP A 166 2.35 3.68 4.96
N ILE A 167 2.80 3.64 6.22
CA ILE A 167 2.15 4.38 7.30
C ILE A 167 2.09 5.89 6.99
N LEU A 168 3.19 6.46 6.47
CA LEU A 168 3.21 7.86 6.07
C LEU A 168 2.21 8.13 4.94
N GLN A 169 2.21 7.30 3.92
CA GLN A 169 1.35 7.43 2.75
C GLN A 169 -0.14 7.29 3.11
N ILE A 170 -0.51 6.32 3.94
CA ILE A 170 -1.90 6.10 4.37
C ILE A 170 -2.46 7.31 5.10
N ILE A 171 -1.68 7.99 5.95
CA ILE A 171 -2.13 9.20 6.66
C ILE A 171 -2.60 10.27 5.66
N PHE A 172 -1.82 10.52 4.61
CA PHE A 172 -2.17 11.52 3.60
C PHE A 172 -3.30 11.03 2.68
N THR A 173 -3.25 9.80 2.23
CA THR A 173 -4.28 9.24 1.32
C THR A 173 -5.62 9.15 2.01
N ALA A 174 -5.67 8.68 3.26
CA ALA A 174 -6.91 8.63 4.04
C ALA A 174 -7.45 10.03 4.33
N GLY A 175 -6.58 10.99 4.63
CA GLY A 175 -6.98 12.40 4.79
C GLY A 175 -7.60 12.98 3.53
N LEU A 176 -6.94 12.82 2.37
CA LEU A 176 -7.47 13.27 1.07
C LEU A 176 -8.77 12.55 0.70
N ALA A 177 -8.84 11.25 0.92
CA ALA A 177 -10.05 10.46 0.67
C ALA A 177 -11.22 10.92 1.56
N SER A 178 -10.98 11.18 2.85
CA SER A 178 -12.00 11.67 3.79
C SER A 178 -12.54 13.03 3.38
N VAL A 179 -11.64 13.96 3.01
CA VAL A 179 -12.05 15.29 2.51
C VAL A 179 -12.82 15.17 1.21
N GLY A 180 -12.36 14.35 0.27
CA GLY A 180 -13.03 14.10 -1.00
C GLY A 180 -14.42 13.48 -0.81
N GLN A 181 -14.54 12.47 0.04
CA GLN A 181 -15.82 11.84 0.37
C GLN A 181 -16.80 12.81 1.02
N TYR A 182 -16.33 13.65 1.93
CA TYR A 182 -17.16 14.67 2.57
C TYR A 182 -17.59 15.77 1.58
N ALA A 183 -16.64 16.34 0.83
CA ALA A 183 -16.89 17.50 -0.03
C ALA A 183 -17.68 17.12 -1.30
N ILE A 184 -17.46 15.92 -1.85
CA ILE A 184 -18.04 15.52 -3.15
C ILE A 184 -19.31 14.68 -2.94
N TYR A 185 -19.33 13.82 -1.93
CA TYR A 185 -20.39 12.82 -1.76
C TYR A 185 -21.29 13.06 -0.54
N GLY A 186 -20.82 13.82 0.47
CA GLY A 186 -21.58 14.10 1.69
C GLY A 186 -21.78 12.89 2.62
N TYR A 187 -21.14 11.78 2.37
CA TYR A 187 -21.34 10.51 3.07
C TYR A 187 -20.33 10.28 4.20
N VAL A 188 -20.31 11.12 5.20
CA VAL A 188 -19.49 10.87 6.41
C VAL A 188 -20.38 10.76 7.64
N PHE A 189 -20.52 9.56 8.19
CA PHE A 189 -21.19 9.32 9.46
C PHE A 189 -20.24 9.60 10.61
N TYR A 190 -20.25 10.81 11.16
CA TYR A 190 -19.37 11.22 12.25
C TYR A 190 -19.50 10.34 13.48
N THR A 191 -20.71 9.92 13.86
CA THR A 191 -20.94 9.07 15.03
C THR A 191 -20.24 7.72 14.90
N LEU A 192 -20.29 7.11 13.71
CA LEU A 192 -19.61 5.86 13.41
C LEU A 192 -18.08 6.05 13.42
N ALA A 193 -17.61 7.14 12.81
CA ALA A 193 -16.18 7.46 12.75
C ALA A 193 -15.59 7.66 14.16
N VAL A 194 -16.28 8.36 15.04
CA VAL A 194 -15.86 8.55 16.44
C VAL A 194 -15.84 7.23 17.19
N GLY A 195 -16.86 6.39 17.02
CA GLY A 195 -16.91 5.07 17.64
C GLY A 195 -15.75 4.17 17.22
N MET A 196 -15.42 4.15 15.91
CA MET A 196 -14.28 3.40 15.37
C MET A 196 -12.94 3.96 15.88
N LEU A 197 -12.81 5.29 16.00
CA LEU A 197 -11.61 5.93 16.54
C LEU A 197 -11.37 5.52 18.00
N LEU A 198 -12.39 5.56 18.84
CA LEU A 198 -12.29 5.16 20.23
C LEU A 198 -11.95 3.67 20.37
N GLY A 199 -12.60 2.81 19.60
CA GLY A 199 -12.29 1.38 19.55
C GLY A 199 -10.86 1.09 19.12
N SER A 200 -10.38 1.81 18.10
CA SER A 200 -9.00 1.70 17.60
C SER A 200 -7.96 2.13 18.63
N LEU A 201 -8.20 3.23 19.35
CA LEU A 201 -7.30 3.70 20.41
C LEU A 201 -7.17 2.70 21.55
N LEU A 202 -8.30 2.11 21.98
CA LEU A 202 -8.30 1.06 23.01
C LEU A 202 -7.64 -0.23 22.51
N GLY A 203 -7.92 -0.62 21.26
CA GLY A 203 -7.35 -1.81 20.66
C GLY A 203 -5.83 -1.76 20.51
N ILE A 204 -5.26 -0.61 20.16
CA ILE A 204 -3.82 -0.42 20.08
C ILE A 204 -3.15 -0.58 21.47
N GLN A 205 -3.78 -0.09 22.52
CA GLN A 205 -3.20 -0.19 23.87
C GLN A 205 -3.27 -1.62 24.43
N VAL A 206 -4.26 -2.41 24.04
CA VAL A 206 -4.39 -3.81 24.47
C VAL A 206 -3.51 -4.75 23.63
N GLY A 207 -3.27 -4.40 22.34
CA GLY A 207 -2.50 -5.22 21.40
C GLY A 207 -1.00 -4.92 21.37
N ALA A 208 -0.52 -3.90 22.06
CA ALA A 208 0.90 -3.53 22.17
C ALA A 208 1.51 -4.08 23.43
#